data_8e7e8a26d94f5d1bfae2e863ea5740f6
#
_entry.id   8e7e8a26d94f5d1bfae2e863ea5740f6
#
_cell.length_a   1.000
_cell.length_b   1.000
_cell.length_c   1.000
_cell.angle_alpha   90.00
_cell.angle_beta   90.00
_cell.angle_gamma   90.00
#
_symmetry.space_group_name_H-M   'P 1'
#
loop_
_entity.id
_entity.type
_entity.pdbx_description
1 polymer ?
#
loop_
_entity_poly.entity_id
_entity_poly.type
_entity_poly.pdbx_seq_one_letter_code
_entity_poly.pdbx_strand_id
1 'polypeptide(L)'
;FLTRCINQEIVVTQRIQHVGMWHMFKIGRIPGTNFIINTEFVKSIGGWRNGALTEDTDISFKIMQSGKLIALAYNSEAFQQEPETVKSYYMQRKRWAKGNYEVVISNFKHLFDKSNWRVKLEVAYYSCVFFWFNAAIILSDIVLLSNVIAIIVHLFVPSVHIPFTFDSSNIYIAQLMLFNWLLMIMLYLLQINI
;
A
#
# COMPACT_ATOMS: atom_id res chain seq x y z
N PHE A 1 12.93 17.71 -0.47
CA PHE A 1 13.18 16.27 -0.32
C PHE A 1 11.87 15.47 -0.27
N LEU A 2 10.96 15.77 0.65
CA LEU A 2 9.70 15.04 0.84
C LEU A 2 8.86 14.94 -0.45
N THR A 3 8.66 16.05 -1.14
CA THR A 3 7.89 16.10 -2.40
C THR A 3 8.48 15.22 -3.51
N ARG A 4 9.81 15.11 -3.58
CA ARG A 4 10.48 14.20 -4.53
C ARG A 4 10.23 12.74 -4.16
N CYS A 5 10.27 12.39 -2.88
CA CYS A 5 9.96 11.04 -2.41
C CYS A 5 8.51 10.65 -2.76
N ILE A 6 7.56 11.58 -2.52
CA ILE A 6 6.16 11.36 -2.85
C ILE A 6 5.96 11.23 -4.36
N ASN A 7 6.61 12.09 -5.15
CA ASN A 7 6.55 11.99 -6.61
C ASN A 7 7.07 10.63 -7.11
N GLN A 8 8.19 10.15 -6.57
CA GLN A 8 8.73 8.83 -6.90
C GLN A 8 7.75 7.71 -6.55
N GLU A 9 7.12 7.76 -5.37
CA GLU A 9 6.10 6.81 -4.96
C GLU A 9 4.93 6.78 -5.95
N ILE A 10 4.44 7.95 -6.37
CA ILE A 10 3.34 8.07 -7.33
C ILE A 10 3.74 7.52 -8.69
N VAL A 11 4.93 7.85 -9.19
CA VAL A 11 5.43 7.33 -10.47
C VAL A 11 5.52 5.79 -10.42
N VAL A 12 6.07 5.22 -9.37
CA VAL A 12 6.14 3.76 -9.20
C VAL A 12 4.74 3.15 -9.16
N THR A 13 3.84 3.73 -8.40
CA THR A 13 2.45 3.24 -8.30
C THR A 13 1.74 3.31 -9.64
N GLN A 14 1.81 4.43 -10.34
CA GLN A 14 1.08 4.65 -11.60
C GLN A 14 1.73 3.91 -12.78
N ARG A 15 3.04 4.00 -12.93
CA ARG A 15 3.76 3.49 -14.11
C ARG A 15 4.11 2.00 -14.01
N ILE A 16 4.34 1.49 -12.82
CA ILE A 16 4.73 0.07 -12.62
C ILE A 16 3.54 -0.74 -12.13
N GLN A 17 2.94 -0.38 -11.00
CA GLN A 17 1.90 -1.18 -10.37
C GLN A 17 0.58 -1.16 -11.17
N HIS A 18 0.02 0.02 -11.46
CA HIS A 18 -1.26 0.10 -12.18
C HIS A 18 -1.12 -0.39 -13.63
N VAL A 19 -0.03 -0.04 -14.29
CA VAL A 19 0.26 -0.51 -15.66
C VAL A 19 0.47 -2.02 -15.67
N GLY A 20 1.22 -2.58 -14.72
CA GLY A 20 1.43 -4.01 -14.58
C GLY A 20 0.11 -4.76 -14.36
N MET A 21 -0.73 -4.31 -13.42
CA MET A 21 -2.05 -4.90 -13.15
C MET A 21 -2.96 -4.83 -14.38
N TRP A 22 -2.92 -3.74 -15.14
CA TRP A 22 -3.66 -3.63 -16.39
C TRP A 22 -3.16 -4.60 -17.47
N HIS A 23 -1.86 -4.70 -17.69
CA HIS A 23 -1.30 -5.60 -18.69
C HIS A 23 -1.57 -7.07 -18.38
N MET A 24 -1.36 -7.47 -17.12
CA MET A 24 -1.48 -8.87 -16.69
C MET A 24 -2.93 -9.32 -16.52
N PHE A 25 -3.78 -8.48 -15.91
CA PHE A 25 -5.10 -8.89 -15.44
C PHE A 25 -6.26 -8.04 -15.99
N LYS A 26 -5.96 -6.98 -16.75
CA LYS A 26 -6.95 -5.98 -17.17
C LYS A 26 -7.69 -5.35 -15.97
N ILE A 27 -6.96 -5.14 -14.88
CA ILE A 27 -7.44 -4.44 -13.69
C ILE A 27 -6.90 -3.02 -13.76
N GLY A 28 -7.79 -2.06 -13.99
CA GLY A 28 -7.51 -0.63 -13.91
C GLY A 28 -8.13 -0.03 -12.67
N ARG A 29 -7.55 1.04 -12.18
CA ARG A 29 -8.03 1.81 -11.02
C ARG A 29 -8.15 3.27 -11.38
N ILE A 30 -9.14 3.94 -10.82
CA ILE A 30 -9.28 5.39 -10.91
C ILE A 30 -8.39 6.01 -9.82
N PRO A 31 -7.42 6.86 -10.18
CA PRO A 31 -6.47 7.41 -9.20
C PRO A 31 -7.00 8.65 -8.45
N GLY A 32 -8.28 8.98 -8.56
CA GLY A 32 -8.89 10.17 -7.99
C GLY A 32 -8.66 11.45 -8.79
N THR A 33 -7.76 11.43 -9.74
CA THR A 33 -7.42 12.55 -10.63
C THR A 33 -7.30 12.07 -12.07
N ASN A 34 -7.46 12.98 -13.03
CA ASN A 34 -7.23 12.73 -14.46
C ASN A 34 -7.96 11.48 -15.00
N PHE A 35 -9.27 11.44 -14.89
CA PHE A 35 -10.09 10.37 -15.43
C PHE A 35 -11.37 10.92 -16.10
N ILE A 36 -11.90 10.12 -17.01
CA ILE A 36 -13.18 10.38 -17.68
C ILE A 36 -14.05 9.15 -17.49
N ILE A 37 -15.31 9.34 -17.14
CA ILE A 37 -16.28 8.30 -16.96
C ILE A 37 -17.65 8.73 -17.51
N ASN A 38 -18.39 7.78 -18.07
CA ASN A 38 -19.72 8.04 -18.58
C ASN A 38 -20.70 8.27 -17.42
N THR A 39 -21.37 9.40 -17.40
CA THR A 39 -22.30 9.83 -16.33
C THR A 39 -23.48 8.88 -16.17
N GLU A 40 -24.09 8.43 -17.28
CA GLU A 40 -25.24 7.51 -17.21
C GLU A 40 -24.84 6.14 -16.67
N PHE A 41 -23.63 5.68 -17.05
CA PHE A 41 -23.09 4.45 -16.48
C PHE A 41 -22.84 4.58 -14.96
N VAL A 42 -22.27 5.68 -14.50
CA VAL A 42 -22.06 5.91 -13.06
C VAL A 42 -23.39 5.88 -12.31
N LYS A 43 -24.42 6.56 -12.85
CA LYS A 43 -25.78 6.52 -12.25
C LYS A 43 -26.33 5.10 -12.21
N SER A 44 -26.12 4.30 -13.26
CA SER A 44 -26.64 2.92 -13.35
C SER A 44 -26.05 1.97 -12.32
N ILE A 45 -24.80 2.22 -11.86
CA ILE A 45 -24.11 1.42 -10.82
C ILE A 45 -24.29 2.00 -9.41
N GLY A 46 -25.23 2.92 -9.23
CA GLY A 46 -25.56 3.51 -7.93
C GLY A 46 -24.72 4.72 -7.53
N GLY A 47 -23.96 5.31 -8.47
CA GLY A 47 -23.21 6.54 -8.24
C GLY A 47 -22.10 6.45 -7.21
N TRP A 48 -21.68 7.59 -6.74
CA TRP A 48 -20.66 7.73 -5.70
C TRP A 48 -21.26 7.39 -4.33
N ARG A 49 -20.48 6.73 -3.48
CA ARG A 49 -20.89 6.45 -2.10
C ARG A 49 -20.70 7.72 -1.25
N ASN A 50 -21.80 8.22 -0.69
CA ASN A 50 -21.74 9.38 0.20
C ASN A 50 -20.86 9.09 1.43
N GLY A 51 -19.97 10.03 1.72
CA GLY A 51 -19.05 9.93 2.86
C GLY A 51 -17.87 8.96 2.67
N ALA A 52 -17.68 8.35 1.49
CA ALA A 52 -16.48 7.57 1.21
C ALA A 52 -15.23 8.46 1.26
N LEU A 53 -14.22 8.02 2.00
CA LEU A 53 -12.93 8.74 2.11
C LEU A 53 -12.02 8.52 0.90
N THR A 54 -12.22 7.41 0.20
CA THR A 54 -11.54 7.02 -1.05
C THR A 54 -12.61 6.61 -2.06
N GLU A 55 -13.33 7.60 -2.55
CA GLU A 55 -14.44 7.43 -3.50
C GLU A 55 -13.98 6.84 -4.84
N ASP A 56 -12.76 7.14 -5.24
CA ASP A 56 -12.08 6.62 -6.41
C ASP A 56 -11.86 5.10 -6.35
N THR A 57 -11.41 4.62 -5.19
CA THR A 57 -11.26 3.19 -4.94
C THR A 57 -12.64 2.50 -4.91
N ASP A 58 -13.64 3.08 -4.23
CA ASP A 58 -14.99 2.52 -4.16
C ASP A 58 -15.64 2.40 -5.54
N ILE A 59 -15.58 3.46 -6.36
CA ILE A 59 -16.16 3.45 -7.70
C ILE A 59 -15.41 2.47 -8.62
N SER A 60 -14.08 2.31 -8.45
CA SER A 60 -13.31 1.32 -9.20
C SER A 60 -13.80 -0.10 -8.95
N PHE A 61 -14.09 -0.45 -7.69
CA PHE A 61 -14.70 -1.74 -7.35
C PHE A 61 -16.10 -1.91 -7.95
N LYS A 62 -16.97 -0.89 -7.91
CA LYS A 62 -18.30 -0.95 -8.52
C LYS A 62 -18.24 -1.17 -10.04
N ILE A 63 -17.30 -0.51 -10.72
CA ILE A 63 -17.07 -0.69 -12.16
C ILE A 63 -16.65 -2.14 -12.45
N MET A 64 -15.70 -2.68 -11.71
CA MET A 64 -15.27 -4.08 -11.87
C MET A 64 -16.39 -5.07 -11.55
N GLN A 65 -17.19 -4.82 -10.54
CA GLN A 65 -18.37 -5.64 -10.19
C GLN A 65 -19.42 -5.65 -11.30
N SER A 66 -19.60 -4.54 -12.03
CA SER A 66 -20.49 -4.48 -13.20
C SER A 66 -19.94 -5.22 -14.44
N GLY A 67 -18.74 -5.80 -14.34
CA GLY A 67 -18.06 -6.49 -15.45
C GLY A 67 -17.40 -5.56 -16.48
N LYS A 68 -17.39 -4.24 -16.23
CA LYS A 68 -16.71 -3.27 -17.09
C LYS A 68 -15.24 -3.14 -16.74
N LEU A 69 -14.46 -2.59 -17.67
CA LEU A 69 -13.03 -2.36 -17.50
C LEU A 69 -12.74 -0.85 -17.40
N ILE A 70 -11.72 -0.53 -16.62
CA ILE A 70 -11.15 0.81 -16.54
C ILE A 70 -9.89 0.82 -17.40
N ALA A 71 -9.93 1.48 -18.55
CA ALA A 71 -8.78 1.58 -19.45
C ALA A 71 -7.78 2.63 -18.92
N LEU A 72 -6.50 2.39 -19.19
CA LEU A 72 -5.42 3.34 -18.85
C LEU A 72 -5.05 4.16 -20.09
N ALA A 73 -5.01 5.48 -19.94
CA ALA A 73 -4.55 6.43 -20.96
C ALA A 73 -3.10 6.84 -20.67
N TYR A 74 -2.14 6.15 -21.26
CA TYR A 74 -0.70 6.34 -20.98
C TYR A 74 -0.17 7.71 -21.40
N ASN A 75 -0.80 8.35 -22.36
CA ASN A 75 -0.39 9.63 -22.93
C ASN A 75 -1.11 10.84 -22.31
N SER A 76 -1.93 10.59 -21.27
CA SER A 76 -2.65 11.64 -20.57
C SER A 76 -1.98 11.86 -19.22
N GLU A 77 -1.32 13.01 -19.07
CA GLU A 77 -0.63 13.38 -17.84
C GLU A 77 -1.35 14.53 -17.14
N ALA A 78 -1.40 14.50 -15.83
CA ALA A 78 -1.86 15.58 -15.00
C ALA A 78 -0.82 15.89 -13.93
N PHE A 79 -0.62 17.16 -13.65
CA PHE A 79 0.27 17.63 -12.59
C PHE A 79 -0.56 17.97 -11.36
N GLN A 80 -0.10 17.52 -10.21
CA GLN A 80 -0.74 17.82 -8.93
C GLN A 80 0.28 18.34 -7.93
N GLN A 81 -0.18 19.11 -6.96
CA GLN A 81 0.65 19.58 -5.87
C GLN A 81 0.68 18.54 -4.76
N GLU A 82 1.88 18.09 -4.41
CA GLU A 82 2.10 17.14 -3.34
C GLU A 82 2.25 17.85 -1.98
N PRO A 83 1.99 17.13 -0.86
CA PRO A 83 2.23 17.66 0.48
C PRO A 83 3.66 18.12 0.68
N GLU A 84 3.83 19.34 1.14
CA GLU A 84 5.16 19.94 1.38
C GLU A 84 5.68 19.68 2.81
N THR A 85 4.78 19.33 3.75
CA THR A 85 5.13 19.08 5.15
C THR A 85 4.84 17.64 5.55
N VAL A 86 5.63 17.11 6.46
CA VAL A 86 5.43 15.77 7.04
C VAL A 86 4.04 15.65 7.67
N LYS A 87 3.55 16.71 8.32
CA LYS A 87 2.22 16.73 8.92
C LYS A 87 1.11 16.58 7.87
N SER A 88 1.16 17.34 6.79
CA SER A 88 0.17 17.24 5.72
C SER A 88 0.24 15.90 5.00
N TYR A 89 1.43 15.36 4.77
CA TYR A 89 1.65 14.03 4.24
C TYR A 89 1.01 12.96 5.14
N TYR A 90 1.31 12.98 6.44
CA TYR A 90 0.74 12.04 7.40
C TYR A 90 -0.79 12.09 7.41
N MET A 91 -1.39 13.28 7.41
CA MET A 91 -2.85 13.42 7.40
C MET A 91 -3.49 12.91 6.10
N GLN A 92 -2.83 13.13 4.96
CA GLN A 92 -3.26 12.58 3.67
C GLN A 92 -3.21 11.04 3.69
N ARG A 93 -2.09 10.45 4.13
CA ARG A 93 -1.91 8.99 4.18
C ARG A 93 -2.86 8.32 5.19
N LYS A 94 -3.07 8.94 6.33
CA LYS A 94 -4.06 8.49 7.32
C LYS A 94 -5.47 8.42 6.71
N ARG A 95 -5.88 9.45 5.96
CA ARG A 95 -7.17 9.47 5.26
C ARG A 95 -7.26 8.36 4.22
N TRP A 96 -6.23 8.19 3.38
CA TRP A 96 -6.18 7.15 2.36
C TRP A 96 -6.21 5.75 2.97
N ALA A 97 -5.41 5.50 4.00
CA ALA A 97 -5.39 4.23 4.69
C ALA A 97 -6.79 3.89 5.24
N LYS A 98 -7.41 4.82 5.97
CA LYS A 98 -8.75 4.63 6.53
C LYS A 98 -9.77 4.31 5.43
N GLY A 99 -9.82 5.10 4.35
CA GLY A 99 -10.75 4.89 3.26
C GLY A 99 -10.54 3.56 2.53
N ASN A 100 -9.28 3.19 2.27
CA ASN A 100 -8.97 1.92 1.63
C ASN A 100 -9.33 0.72 2.54
N TYR A 101 -9.08 0.79 3.86
CA TYR A 101 -9.56 -0.22 4.81
C TYR A 101 -11.08 -0.39 4.76
N GLU A 102 -11.83 0.71 4.75
CA GLU A 102 -13.29 0.68 4.65
C GLU A 102 -13.77 0.01 3.36
N VAL A 103 -13.12 0.31 2.22
CA VAL A 103 -13.45 -0.31 0.93
C VAL A 103 -13.10 -1.79 0.94
N VAL A 104 -11.95 -2.19 1.43
CA VAL A 104 -11.52 -3.60 1.50
C VAL A 104 -12.49 -4.40 2.37
N ILE A 105 -12.80 -3.92 3.57
CA ILE A 105 -13.70 -4.60 4.49
C ILE A 105 -15.10 -4.75 3.88
N SER A 106 -15.63 -3.70 3.25
CA SER A 106 -16.96 -3.74 2.63
C SER A 106 -17.02 -4.70 1.43
N ASN A 107 -15.91 -4.91 0.73
CA ASN A 107 -15.81 -5.79 -0.43
C ASN A 107 -15.28 -7.20 -0.07
N PHE A 108 -14.86 -7.45 1.17
CA PHE A 108 -14.24 -8.72 1.57
C PHE A 108 -15.13 -9.96 1.31
N LYS A 109 -16.45 -9.80 1.43
CA LYS A 109 -17.43 -10.84 1.10
C LYS A 109 -17.30 -11.36 -0.34
N HIS A 110 -16.85 -10.53 -1.27
CA HIS A 110 -16.70 -10.89 -2.68
C HIS A 110 -15.57 -11.90 -2.96
N LEU A 111 -14.72 -12.21 -1.99
CA LEU A 111 -13.78 -13.33 -2.09
C LEU A 111 -14.52 -14.68 -2.16
N PHE A 112 -15.67 -14.78 -1.49
CA PHE A 112 -16.38 -16.05 -1.25
C PHE A 112 -17.65 -16.21 -2.08
N ASP A 113 -18.12 -15.16 -2.73
CA ASP A 113 -19.32 -15.16 -3.56
C ASP A 113 -19.03 -15.45 -5.05
N LYS A 114 -20.07 -15.35 -5.90
CA LYS A 114 -19.95 -15.52 -7.36
C LYS A 114 -19.44 -14.27 -8.09
N SER A 115 -18.79 -13.35 -7.41
CA SER A 115 -18.23 -12.14 -8.01
C SER A 115 -17.20 -12.43 -9.08
N ASN A 116 -17.02 -11.46 -9.99
CA ASN A 116 -16.01 -11.51 -11.03
C ASN A 116 -14.61 -11.79 -10.42
N TRP A 117 -13.86 -12.67 -11.06
CA TRP A 117 -12.50 -13.04 -10.60
C TRP A 117 -11.57 -11.85 -10.44
N ARG A 118 -11.74 -10.75 -11.23
CA ARG A 118 -10.96 -9.52 -11.08
C ARG A 118 -11.25 -8.83 -9.75
N VAL A 119 -12.52 -8.81 -9.33
CA VAL A 119 -12.89 -8.29 -8.00
C VAL A 119 -12.25 -9.11 -6.90
N LYS A 120 -12.28 -10.45 -7.02
CA LYS A 120 -11.62 -11.34 -6.06
C LYS A 120 -10.13 -11.10 -5.97
N LEU A 121 -9.47 -11.00 -7.12
CA LEU A 121 -8.03 -10.73 -7.18
C LEU A 121 -7.69 -9.37 -6.57
N GLU A 122 -8.50 -8.35 -6.85
CA GLU A 122 -8.30 -7.01 -6.31
C GLU A 122 -8.51 -6.96 -4.80
N VAL A 123 -9.58 -7.58 -4.29
CA VAL A 123 -9.80 -7.69 -2.84
C VAL A 123 -8.68 -8.47 -2.16
N ALA A 124 -8.23 -9.59 -2.74
CA ALA A 124 -7.11 -10.36 -2.21
C ALA A 124 -5.82 -9.54 -2.19
N TYR A 125 -5.53 -8.82 -3.28
CA TYR A 125 -4.36 -7.94 -3.37
C TYR A 125 -4.38 -6.86 -2.28
N TYR A 126 -5.48 -6.11 -2.14
CA TYR A 126 -5.60 -5.09 -1.11
C TYR A 126 -5.54 -5.69 0.30
N SER A 127 -6.16 -6.86 0.51
CA SER A 127 -6.07 -7.55 1.80
C SER A 127 -4.63 -7.94 2.13
N CYS A 128 -3.87 -8.44 1.17
CA CYS A 128 -2.44 -8.72 1.35
C CYS A 128 -1.65 -7.46 1.70
N VAL A 129 -1.84 -6.37 0.94
CA VAL A 129 -1.10 -5.12 1.16
C VAL A 129 -1.46 -4.48 2.50
N PHE A 130 -2.76 -4.39 2.83
CA PHE A 130 -3.18 -3.64 4.02
C PHE A 130 -3.16 -4.44 5.32
N PHE A 131 -3.36 -5.74 5.29
CA PHE A 131 -3.38 -6.55 6.51
C PHE A 131 -2.10 -7.35 6.68
N TRP A 132 -1.78 -8.22 5.74
CA TRP A 132 -0.65 -9.13 5.89
C TRP A 132 0.70 -8.44 5.82
N PHE A 133 0.88 -7.53 4.89
CA PHE A 133 2.15 -6.81 4.76
C PHE A 133 2.41 -5.88 5.95
N ASN A 134 1.39 -5.14 6.41
CA ASN A 134 1.51 -4.32 7.62
C ASN A 134 1.72 -5.17 8.88
N ALA A 135 1.05 -6.31 9.00
CA ALA A 135 1.28 -7.24 10.12
C ALA A 135 2.71 -7.78 10.12
N ALA A 136 3.25 -8.12 8.95
CA ALA A 136 4.63 -8.58 8.82
C ALA A 136 5.65 -7.48 9.19
N ILE A 137 5.41 -6.23 8.77
CA ILE A 137 6.26 -5.09 9.17
C ILE A 137 6.23 -4.90 10.68
N ILE A 138 5.05 -4.81 11.29
CA ILE A 138 4.90 -4.63 12.73
C ILE A 138 5.60 -5.75 13.51
N LEU A 139 5.42 -6.99 13.09
CA LEU A 139 6.09 -8.13 13.71
C LEU A 139 7.61 -8.03 13.58
N SER A 140 8.11 -7.67 12.40
CA SER A 140 9.55 -7.45 12.16
C SER A 140 10.12 -6.34 13.04
N ASP A 141 9.39 -5.23 13.19
CA ASP A 141 9.80 -4.11 14.01
C ASP A 141 9.83 -4.48 15.51
N ILE A 142 8.85 -5.25 15.98
CA ILE A 142 8.83 -5.77 17.36
C ILE A 142 10.05 -6.65 17.62
N VAL A 143 10.36 -7.56 16.70
CA VAL A 143 11.53 -8.45 16.82
C VAL A 143 12.83 -7.63 16.79
N LEU A 144 12.97 -6.67 15.89
CA LEU A 144 14.15 -5.81 15.82
C LEU A 144 14.33 -5.02 17.12
N LEU A 145 13.26 -4.39 17.61
CA LEU A 145 13.30 -3.59 18.84
C LEU A 145 13.64 -4.43 20.06
N SER A 146 13.06 -5.65 20.17
CA SER A 146 13.37 -6.57 21.26
C SER A 146 14.85 -6.98 21.27
N ASN A 147 15.45 -7.22 20.10
CA ASN A 147 16.87 -7.55 19.99
C ASN A 147 17.76 -6.34 20.35
N VAL A 148 17.42 -5.13 19.94
CA VAL A 148 18.15 -3.91 20.32
C VAL A 148 18.10 -3.72 21.84
N ILE A 149 16.94 -3.85 22.46
CA ILE A 149 16.79 -3.78 23.91
C ILE A 149 17.63 -4.85 24.60
N ALA A 150 17.60 -6.09 24.11
CA ALA A 150 18.38 -7.18 24.66
C ALA A 150 19.89 -6.92 24.63
N ILE A 151 20.40 -6.40 23.52
CA ILE A 151 21.81 -6.02 23.40
C ILE A 151 22.17 -4.93 24.43
N ILE A 152 21.34 -3.90 24.55
CA ILE A 152 21.55 -2.82 25.52
C ILE A 152 21.56 -3.37 26.95
N VAL A 153 20.56 -4.18 27.31
CA VAL A 153 20.47 -4.77 28.67
C VAL A 153 21.67 -5.66 28.96
N HIS A 154 22.08 -6.50 27.98
CA HIS A 154 23.22 -7.39 28.15
C HIS A 154 24.55 -6.65 28.36
N LEU A 155 24.71 -5.44 27.80
CA LEU A 155 25.87 -4.59 28.05
C LEU A 155 25.97 -4.15 29.52
N PHE A 156 24.85 -3.97 30.22
CA PHE A 156 24.82 -3.52 31.62
C PHE A 156 24.66 -4.68 32.62
N VAL A 157 23.96 -5.74 32.24
CA VAL A 157 23.64 -6.89 33.09
C VAL A 157 23.79 -8.19 32.30
N PRO A 158 25.01 -8.75 32.18
CA PRO A 158 25.28 -9.94 31.33
C PRO A 158 24.51 -11.19 31.75
N SER A 159 23.99 -11.26 33.00
CA SER A 159 23.28 -12.43 33.55
C SER A 159 21.79 -12.45 33.22
N VAL A 160 21.23 -11.39 32.62
CA VAL A 160 19.80 -11.34 32.29
C VAL A 160 19.53 -12.01 30.95
N HIS A 161 18.76 -13.10 30.99
CA HIS A 161 18.21 -13.73 29.79
C HIS A 161 16.88 -13.05 29.44
N ILE A 162 16.79 -12.42 28.27
CA ILE A 162 15.56 -11.80 27.78
C ILE A 162 14.88 -12.83 26.87
N PRO A 163 13.64 -13.27 27.18
CA PRO A 163 12.88 -14.14 26.29
C PRO A 163 12.62 -13.37 24.98
N PHE A 164 12.68 -14.08 23.86
CA PHE A 164 12.59 -13.57 22.49
C PHE A 164 13.88 -12.98 21.89
N THR A 165 15.01 -13.04 22.58
CA THR A 165 16.29 -12.78 21.91
C THR A 165 16.68 -14.00 21.11
N PHE A 166 17.08 -13.77 19.86
CA PHE A 166 17.71 -14.83 19.08
C PHE A 166 19.02 -15.21 19.77
N ASP A 167 19.21 -16.50 20.00
CA ASP A 167 20.47 -17.04 20.46
C ASP A 167 21.62 -16.60 19.53
N SER A 168 22.85 -16.58 20.01
CA SER A 168 24.04 -16.11 19.26
C SER A 168 24.18 -16.75 17.87
N SER A 169 23.60 -17.94 17.67
CA SER A 169 23.45 -18.58 16.35
C SER A 169 22.52 -17.84 15.40
N ASN A 170 21.64 -16.98 15.90
CA ASN A 170 20.64 -16.24 15.11
C ASN A 170 21.02 -14.77 14.85
N ILE A 171 22.21 -14.34 15.28
CA ILE A 171 22.72 -13.00 15.02
C ILE A 171 22.77 -12.70 13.51
N TYR A 172 22.99 -13.74 12.69
CA TYR A 172 22.97 -13.64 11.22
C TYR A 172 21.58 -13.27 10.68
N ILE A 173 20.49 -13.74 11.28
CA ILE A 173 19.12 -13.39 10.85
C ILE A 173 18.86 -11.91 11.15
N ALA A 174 19.20 -11.44 12.34
CA ALA A 174 19.06 -10.04 12.70
C ALA A 174 19.92 -9.12 11.82
N GLN A 175 21.16 -9.54 11.53
CA GLN A 175 22.05 -8.82 10.60
C GLN A 175 21.51 -8.84 9.18
N LEU A 176 20.96 -9.95 8.71
CA LEU A 176 20.34 -10.07 7.39
C LEU A 176 19.11 -9.16 7.27
N MET A 177 18.26 -9.11 8.30
CA MET A 177 17.09 -8.22 8.34
C MET A 177 17.51 -6.75 8.34
N LEU A 178 18.52 -6.37 9.15
CA LEU A 178 19.08 -5.03 9.16
C LEU A 178 19.69 -4.67 7.80
N PHE A 179 20.48 -5.57 7.21
CA PHE A 179 21.07 -5.38 5.90
C PHE A 179 19.99 -5.19 4.83
N ASN A 180 18.94 -6.00 4.85
CA ASN A 180 17.83 -5.90 3.90
C ASN A 180 17.09 -4.56 4.05
N TRP A 181 16.89 -4.10 5.28
CA TRP A 181 16.29 -2.81 5.59
C TRP A 181 17.15 -1.64 5.08
N LEU A 182 18.44 -1.67 5.36
CA LEU A 182 19.40 -0.68 4.85
C LEU A 182 19.50 -0.70 3.32
N LEU A 183 19.47 -1.89 2.70
CA LEU A 183 19.47 -2.03 1.26
C LEU A 183 18.20 -1.40 0.64
N MET A 184 17.04 -1.62 1.21
CA MET A 184 15.79 -1.00 0.76
C MET A 184 15.83 0.52 0.87
N ILE A 185 16.35 1.07 1.97
CA ILE A 185 16.55 2.51 2.13
C ILE A 185 17.53 3.04 1.08
N MET A 186 18.66 2.35 0.88
CA MET A 186 19.66 2.75 -0.10
C MET A 186 19.09 2.74 -1.52
N LEU A 187 18.37 1.69 -1.90
CA LEU A 187 17.71 1.61 -3.22
C LEU A 187 16.68 2.73 -3.40
N TYR A 188 15.91 3.02 -2.35
CA TYR A 188 14.96 4.12 -2.36
C TYR A 188 15.65 5.48 -2.54
N LEU A 189 16.75 5.71 -1.81
CA LEU A 189 17.54 6.95 -1.94
C LEU A 189 18.20 7.07 -3.32
N LEU A 190 18.67 5.97 -3.92
CA LEU A 190 19.23 5.97 -5.27
C LEU A 190 18.18 6.35 -6.31
N GLN A 191 16.96 5.84 -6.17
CA GLN A 191 15.84 6.17 -7.08
C GLN A 191 15.41 7.63 -7.03
N ILE A 192 15.62 8.33 -5.91
CA ILE A 192 15.29 9.75 -5.76
C ILE A 192 16.28 10.67 -6.49
N ASN A 193 17.50 10.20 -6.74
CA ASN A 193 18.57 11.00 -7.37
C ASN A 193 18.64 10.84 -8.90
N ILE A 194 17.81 9.99 -9.50
CA ILE A 194 17.64 9.84 -10.94
C ILE A 194 16.43 10.65 -11.39
#